data_4abc6503dc0847209f792f24426e1e18
#
_entry.id   4abc6503dc0847209f792f24426e1e18
#
_cell.length_a   1.000
_cell.length_b   1.000
_cell.length_c   1.000
_cell.angle_alpha   90.00
_cell.angle_beta   90.00
_cell.angle_gamma   90.00
#
_symmetry.space_group_name_H-M   'P 1'
#
loop_
_entity.id
_entity.type
_entity.pdbx_description
1 polymer ?
#
loop_
_entity_poly.entity_id
_entity_poly.type
_entity_poly.pdbx_seq_one_letter_code
_entity_poly.pdbx_strand_id
1 'polypeptide(L)'
;MRISLLQTDIVWADKQANLQNVEKTAALLNGKSDLLVFPEMFSTGFCTDRPDLAETMSGETITRLKDCAKKNNLAITGSVMIAEDSKYYNRAFFVFPDGRMQTADKHHLFSMGKEDEFFTAGNSRLIVNYLDFNICVLVCYDIRFPVWSRNVDNEYDLLLYVANFPDSRMFAWDSLLIARALENQAFVGGVNRIGQDGMNLNYVGHSVMIDAKGKRILEFDENEQNMKTIELSKTELDRFREKFPAWKDADKFQLDI
;
A
#
# COMPACT_ATOMS: atom_id res chain seq x y z
N MET A 1 2.08 0.57 -17.46
CA MET A 1 1.34 -0.23 -16.47
C MET A 1 0.12 0.55 -16.02
N ARG A 2 -1.07 -0.07 -16.07
CA ARG A 2 -2.31 0.53 -15.58
C ARG A 2 -2.49 0.13 -14.12
N ILE A 3 -2.64 1.12 -13.23
CA ILE A 3 -2.80 0.90 -11.81
C ILE A 3 -4.13 1.50 -11.33
N SER A 4 -4.86 0.76 -10.53
CA SER A 4 -6.12 1.19 -9.91
C SER A 4 -5.93 1.35 -8.41
N LEU A 5 -6.22 2.53 -7.90
CA LEU A 5 -6.25 2.81 -6.48
C LEU A 5 -7.70 2.72 -5.99
N LEU A 6 -7.93 2.04 -4.89
CA LEU A 6 -9.26 1.92 -4.28
C LEU A 6 -9.33 2.74 -2.99
N GLN A 7 -10.08 3.84 -3.02
CA GLN A 7 -10.50 4.55 -1.82
C GLN A 7 -11.86 4.03 -1.38
N THR A 8 -11.91 3.35 -0.25
CA THR A 8 -13.13 2.67 0.21
C THR A 8 -13.28 2.75 1.72
N ASP A 9 -14.50 2.67 2.19
CA ASP A 9 -14.75 2.33 3.58
C ASP A 9 -14.39 0.87 3.83
N ILE A 10 -13.92 0.58 5.04
CA ILE A 10 -13.61 -0.76 5.52
C ILE A 10 -14.59 -1.09 6.65
N VAL A 11 -15.42 -2.09 6.43
CA VAL A 11 -16.35 -2.55 7.45
C VAL A 11 -15.56 -3.11 8.63
N TRP A 12 -15.68 -2.45 9.79
CA TRP A 12 -14.89 -2.77 10.97
C TRP A 12 -15.09 -4.22 11.43
N ALA A 13 -13.99 -4.95 11.53
CA ALA A 13 -13.93 -6.33 12.00
C ALA A 13 -14.79 -7.34 11.19
N ASP A 14 -15.31 -6.98 10.02
CA ASP A 14 -16.13 -7.86 9.16
C ASP A 14 -15.37 -8.30 7.92
N LYS A 15 -14.59 -9.38 8.06
CA LYS A 15 -13.80 -9.95 6.95
C LYS A 15 -14.66 -10.35 5.76
N GLN A 16 -15.85 -10.90 6.00
CA GLN A 16 -16.69 -11.40 4.92
C GLN A 16 -17.23 -10.28 4.03
N ALA A 17 -17.73 -9.19 4.65
CA ALA A 17 -18.18 -8.03 3.91
C ALA A 17 -17.04 -7.39 3.11
N ASN A 18 -15.85 -7.25 3.73
CA ASN A 18 -14.69 -6.67 3.07
C ASN A 18 -14.18 -7.54 1.91
N LEU A 19 -14.10 -8.86 2.07
CA LEU A 19 -13.69 -9.78 1.00
C LEU A 19 -14.69 -9.83 -0.18
N GLN A 20 -15.99 -9.72 0.09
CA GLN A 20 -16.98 -9.56 -0.98
C GLN A 20 -16.77 -8.27 -1.77
N ASN A 21 -16.39 -7.17 -1.09
CA ASN A 21 -16.07 -5.91 -1.76
C ASN A 21 -14.83 -6.05 -2.66
N VAL A 22 -13.79 -6.77 -2.20
CA VAL A 22 -12.60 -7.11 -3.02
C VAL A 22 -12.99 -7.81 -4.31
N GLU A 23 -13.78 -8.87 -4.22
CA GLU A 23 -14.19 -9.67 -5.38
C GLU A 23 -15.00 -8.86 -6.38
N LYS A 24 -15.93 -8.04 -5.90
CA LYS A 24 -16.73 -7.14 -6.74
C LYS A 24 -15.85 -6.13 -7.45
N THR A 25 -14.93 -5.51 -6.70
CA THR A 25 -14.02 -4.48 -7.22
C THR A 25 -13.09 -5.05 -8.30
N ALA A 26 -12.45 -6.19 -8.01
CA ALA A 26 -11.55 -6.83 -8.97
C ALA A 26 -12.26 -7.27 -10.25
N ALA A 27 -13.50 -7.77 -10.15
CA ALA A 27 -14.28 -8.16 -11.33
C ALA A 27 -14.57 -6.99 -12.29
N LEU A 28 -14.71 -5.76 -11.78
CA LEU A 28 -14.91 -4.56 -12.59
C LEU A 28 -13.66 -4.16 -13.38
N LEU A 29 -12.47 -4.63 -12.94
CA LEU A 29 -11.16 -4.26 -13.50
C LEU A 29 -10.62 -5.27 -14.52
N ASN A 30 -11.28 -6.39 -14.73
CA ASN A 30 -10.83 -7.40 -15.69
C ASN A 30 -10.56 -6.78 -17.06
N GLY A 31 -9.32 -6.87 -17.53
CA GLY A 31 -8.83 -6.28 -18.79
C GLY A 31 -8.67 -4.73 -18.78
N LYS A 32 -9.01 -4.05 -17.67
CA LYS A 32 -8.94 -2.59 -17.56
C LYS A 32 -7.78 -2.10 -16.70
N SER A 33 -7.24 -2.93 -15.82
CA SER A 33 -6.13 -2.62 -14.93
C SER A 33 -5.17 -3.78 -14.87
N ASP A 34 -3.92 -3.50 -14.54
CA ASP A 34 -2.87 -4.48 -14.35
C ASP A 34 -2.59 -4.71 -12.85
N LEU A 35 -2.82 -3.69 -12.00
CA LEU A 35 -2.62 -3.75 -10.56
C LEU A 35 -3.75 -3.03 -9.82
N LEU A 36 -4.32 -3.67 -8.80
CA LEU A 36 -5.29 -3.09 -7.86
C LEU A 36 -4.65 -2.93 -6.49
N VAL A 37 -4.77 -1.73 -5.91
CA VAL A 37 -4.20 -1.39 -4.61
C VAL A 37 -5.31 -1.14 -3.60
N PHE A 38 -5.29 -1.92 -2.50
CA PHE A 38 -6.18 -1.78 -1.35
C PHE A 38 -5.52 -0.99 -0.22
N PRO A 39 -6.30 -0.39 0.70
CA PRO A 39 -5.78 0.19 1.93
C PRO A 39 -5.10 -0.83 2.87
N GLU A 40 -4.48 -0.32 3.94
CA GLU A 40 -3.94 -1.13 5.04
C GLU A 40 -5.05 -1.93 5.74
N MET A 41 -4.73 -3.19 6.11
CA MET A 41 -5.66 -4.09 6.83
C MET A 41 -7.08 -4.07 6.24
N PHE A 42 -7.18 -4.07 4.91
CA PHE A 42 -8.44 -3.88 4.19
C PHE A 42 -9.52 -4.91 4.56
N SER A 43 -9.13 -6.07 5.09
CA SER A 43 -10.06 -7.14 5.46
C SER A 43 -10.70 -6.96 6.84
N THR A 44 -10.06 -6.19 7.74
CA THR A 44 -10.49 -6.06 9.13
C THR A 44 -10.67 -4.62 9.59
N GLY A 45 -10.00 -3.66 8.96
CA GLY A 45 -9.67 -2.36 9.52
C GLY A 45 -8.50 -2.46 10.50
N PHE A 46 -8.05 -1.33 11.02
CA PHE A 46 -6.90 -1.25 11.95
C PHE A 46 -7.30 -1.66 13.38
N CYS A 47 -7.76 -2.92 13.53
CA CYS A 47 -8.22 -3.52 14.79
C CYS A 47 -7.03 -4.13 15.56
N THR A 48 -6.09 -3.32 16.04
CA THR A 48 -4.84 -3.82 16.66
C THR A 48 -5.06 -4.59 17.94
N ASP A 49 -6.15 -4.31 18.66
CA ASP A 49 -6.57 -4.98 19.88
C ASP A 49 -7.38 -6.28 19.65
N ARG A 50 -7.54 -6.69 18.37
CA ARG A 50 -8.30 -7.87 17.96
C ARG A 50 -7.42 -8.89 17.21
N PRO A 51 -6.37 -9.43 17.85
CA PRO A 51 -5.49 -10.42 17.22
C PRO A 51 -6.23 -11.72 16.84
N ASP A 52 -7.42 -11.97 17.41
CA ASP A 52 -8.32 -13.06 17.03
C ASP A 52 -8.80 -12.97 15.56
N LEU A 53 -8.73 -11.80 14.95
CA LEU A 53 -9.06 -11.60 13.53
C LEU A 53 -7.91 -12.00 12.59
N ALA A 54 -6.69 -12.18 13.09
CA ALA A 54 -5.57 -12.59 12.28
C ALA A 54 -5.76 -13.99 11.69
N GLU A 55 -5.31 -14.16 10.47
CA GLU A 55 -5.32 -15.45 9.77
C GLU A 55 -3.89 -15.90 9.47
N THR A 56 -3.71 -17.20 9.24
CA THR A 56 -2.44 -17.69 8.71
C THR A 56 -2.30 -17.38 7.21
N MET A 57 -1.12 -17.58 6.64
CA MET A 57 -0.88 -17.46 5.19
C MET A 57 -1.63 -18.50 4.33
N SER A 58 -2.30 -19.45 4.95
CA SER A 58 -3.23 -20.40 4.32
C SER A 58 -4.70 -20.10 4.64
N GLY A 59 -4.99 -18.99 5.28
CA GLY A 59 -6.34 -18.58 5.66
C GLY A 59 -7.24 -18.20 4.49
N GLU A 60 -8.50 -17.94 4.79
CA GLU A 60 -9.54 -17.63 3.80
C GLU A 60 -9.19 -16.36 3.02
N THR A 61 -8.75 -15.30 3.70
CA THR A 61 -8.39 -14.02 3.05
C THR A 61 -7.34 -14.23 1.97
N ILE A 62 -6.25 -14.92 2.29
CA ILE A 62 -5.15 -15.16 1.35
C ILE A 62 -5.60 -16.04 0.17
N THR A 63 -6.39 -17.07 0.45
CA THR A 63 -6.94 -17.95 -0.59
C THR A 63 -7.80 -17.16 -1.57
N ARG A 64 -8.75 -16.39 -1.07
CA ARG A 64 -9.65 -15.57 -1.90
C ARG A 64 -8.92 -14.50 -2.69
N LEU A 65 -7.87 -13.87 -2.13
CA LEU A 65 -7.02 -12.92 -2.87
C LEU A 65 -6.32 -13.59 -4.06
N LYS A 66 -5.73 -14.79 -3.87
CA LYS A 66 -5.07 -15.54 -4.93
C LYS A 66 -6.04 -15.96 -6.03
N ASP A 67 -7.22 -16.44 -5.65
CA ASP A 67 -8.27 -16.84 -6.61
C ASP A 67 -8.82 -15.62 -7.36
N CYS A 68 -9.00 -14.51 -6.67
CA CYS A 68 -9.44 -13.25 -7.25
C CYS A 68 -8.43 -12.71 -8.28
N ALA A 69 -7.13 -12.74 -7.97
CA ALA A 69 -6.06 -12.35 -8.87
C ALA A 69 -6.04 -13.21 -10.14
N LYS A 70 -6.10 -14.54 -9.99
CA LYS A 70 -6.16 -15.48 -11.11
C LYS A 70 -7.39 -15.28 -11.99
N LYS A 71 -8.58 -15.22 -11.37
CA LYS A 71 -9.86 -15.11 -12.06
C LYS A 71 -9.94 -13.87 -12.93
N ASN A 72 -9.36 -12.76 -12.47
CA ASN A 72 -9.46 -11.46 -13.14
C ASN A 72 -8.19 -11.08 -13.92
N ASN A 73 -7.17 -11.95 -13.97
CA ASN A 73 -5.86 -11.68 -14.55
C ASN A 73 -5.32 -10.31 -14.09
N LEU A 74 -5.32 -10.09 -12.78
CA LEU A 74 -5.08 -8.81 -12.12
C LEU A 74 -4.14 -9.00 -10.94
N ALA A 75 -3.04 -8.24 -10.87
CA ALA A 75 -2.25 -8.21 -9.65
C ALA A 75 -2.98 -7.43 -8.55
N ILE A 76 -2.79 -7.83 -7.29
CA ILE A 76 -3.46 -7.22 -6.13
C ILE A 76 -2.45 -6.97 -5.03
N THR A 77 -2.48 -5.78 -4.41
CA THR A 77 -1.62 -5.42 -3.28
C THR A 77 -2.38 -4.65 -2.21
N GLY A 78 -1.88 -4.71 -0.99
CA GLY A 78 -2.43 -4.08 0.21
C GLY A 78 -1.73 -4.61 1.45
N SER A 79 -2.37 -4.55 2.62
CA SER A 79 -1.90 -5.29 3.80
C SER A 79 -3.04 -6.01 4.53
N VAL A 80 -2.68 -7.03 5.28
CA VAL A 80 -3.59 -7.89 6.06
C VAL A 80 -2.97 -8.22 7.41
N MET A 81 -3.82 -8.58 8.35
CA MET A 81 -3.41 -9.07 9.66
C MET A 81 -3.10 -10.58 9.57
N ILE A 82 -1.87 -10.96 9.89
CA ILE A 82 -1.39 -12.36 9.80
C ILE A 82 -0.93 -12.85 11.18
N ALA A 83 -1.28 -14.11 11.48
CA ALA A 83 -0.76 -14.88 12.60
C ALA A 83 0.25 -15.92 12.08
N GLU A 84 1.47 -15.88 12.59
CA GLU A 84 2.55 -16.82 12.24
C GLU A 84 3.49 -16.98 13.43
N ASP A 85 3.85 -18.23 13.76
CA ASP A 85 4.79 -18.57 14.85
C ASP A 85 4.45 -17.90 16.20
N SER A 86 3.17 -17.91 16.57
CA SER A 86 2.63 -17.29 17.79
C SER A 86 2.83 -15.77 17.88
N LYS A 87 3.04 -15.11 16.74
CA LYS A 87 3.16 -13.67 16.60
C LYS A 87 2.12 -13.15 15.61
N TYR A 88 1.90 -11.84 15.65
CA TYR A 88 0.99 -11.16 14.75
C TYR A 88 1.74 -10.12 13.93
N TYR A 89 1.33 -9.95 12.68
CA TYR A 89 1.98 -9.07 11.72
C TYR A 89 0.96 -8.26 10.91
N ASN A 90 1.26 -7.00 10.69
CA ASN A 90 0.64 -6.19 9.64
C ASN A 90 1.43 -6.43 8.36
N ARG A 91 0.97 -7.40 7.56
CA ARG A 91 1.71 -7.95 6.43
C ARG A 91 1.28 -7.31 5.12
N ALA A 92 2.18 -6.54 4.51
CA ALA A 92 2.06 -6.12 3.13
C ALA A 92 2.19 -7.34 2.21
N PHE A 93 1.41 -7.36 1.15
CA PHE A 93 1.41 -8.44 0.18
C PHE A 93 1.35 -7.93 -1.25
N PHE A 94 1.87 -8.71 -2.19
CA PHE A 94 1.67 -8.57 -3.61
C PHE A 94 1.31 -9.93 -4.20
N VAL A 95 0.06 -10.06 -4.69
CA VAL A 95 -0.42 -11.26 -5.37
C VAL A 95 -0.34 -11.04 -6.87
N PHE A 96 0.42 -11.89 -7.57
CA PHE A 96 0.52 -11.87 -9.03
C PHE A 96 -0.73 -12.49 -9.69
N PRO A 97 -0.99 -12.20 -10.98
CA PRO A 97 -2.13 -12.79 -11.70
C PRO A 97 -2.13 -14.33 -11.75
N ASP A 98 -0.96 -14.96 -11.61
CA ASP A 98 -0.84 -16.43 -11.54
C ASP A 98 -1.07 -17.01 -10.13
N GLY A 99 -1.31 -16.14 -9.12
CA GLY A 99 -1.54 -16.50 -7.73
C GLY A 99 -0.27 -16.70 -6.90
N ARG A 100 0.94 -16.51 -7.46
CA ARG A 100 2.15 -16.34 -6.67
C ARG A 100 2.00 -15.11 -5.77
N MET A 101 2.66 -15.12 -4.64
CA MET A 101 2.58 -14.03 -3.66
C MET A 101 3.95 -13.74 -3.07
N GLN A 102 4.24 -12.46 -2.90
CA GLN A 102 5.38 -11.97 -2.13
C GLN A 102 4.87 -11.10 -0.99
N THR A 103 5.57 -11.10 0.13
CA THR A 103 5.15 -10.40 1.35
C THR A 103 6.32 -9.79 2.09
N ALA A 104 6.06 -8.74 2.88
CA ALA A 104 6.93 -8.26 3.93
C ALA A 104 6.06 -7.66 5.06
N ASP A 105 6.58 -7.69 6.27
CA ASP A 105 5.86 -7.17 7.42
C ASP A 105 6.19 -5.68 7.63
N LYS A 106 5.19 -4.92 8.08
CA LYS A 106 5.34 -3.51 8.42
C LYS A 106 6.50 -3.31 9.38
N HIS A 107 7.40 -2.38 9.05
CA HIS A 107 8.58 -2.14 9.86
C HIS A 107 8.30 -1.22 11.05
N HIS A 108 7.69 -0.06 10.79
CA HIS A 108 7.38 0.91 11.84
C HIS A 108 5.96 0.70 12.36
N LEU A 109 5.86 0.06 13.51
CA LEU A 109 4.58 -0.13 14.20
C LEU A 109 4.13 1.19 14.84
N PHE A 110 2.83 1.48 14.75
CA PHE A 110 2.25 2.71 15.26
C PHE A 110 2.02 2.62 16.79
N SER A 111 3.03 2.95 17.59
CA SER A 111 3.01 2.84 19.05
C SER A 111 1.93 3.68 19.72
N MET A 112 1.62 4.87 19.19
CA MET A 112 0.50 5.67 19.71
C MET A 112 -0.87 5.00 19.53
N GLY A 113 -0.99 4.06 18.60
CA GLY A 113 -2.14 3.17 18.40
C GLY A 113 -1.95 1.79 19.02
N LYS A 114 -0.91 1.62 19.86
CA LYS A 114 -0.58 0.37 20.55
C LYS A 114 -0.34 -0.83 19.61
N GLU A 115 0.03 -0.55 18.36
CA GLU A 115 0.30 -1.62 17.40
C GLU A 115 1.48 -2.48 17.86
N ASP A 116 2.49 -1.88 18.47
CA ASP A 116 3.68 -2.54 19.03
C ASP A 116 3.43 -3.40 20.29
N GLU A 117 2.28 -3.23 20.94
CA GLU A 117 1.87 -4.10 22.04
C GLU A 117 1.38 -5.48 21.54
N PHE A 118 0.88 -5.56 20.30
CA PHE A 118 0.26 -6.76 19.75
C PHE A 118 0.99 -7.34 18.54
N PHE A 119 1.63 -6.49 17.73
CA PHE A 119 2.25 -6.86 16.46
C PHE A 119 3.78 -6.87 16.54
N THR A 120 4.37 -7.66 15.68
CA THR A 120 5.84 -7.76 15.53
C THR A 120 6.26 -6.99 14.28
N ALA A 121 7.31 -6.17 14.42
CA ALA A 121 7.89 -5.41 13.32
C ALA A 121 8.64 -6.33 12.33
N GLY A 122 8.54 -6.00 11.05
CA GLY A 122 9.35 -6.60 10.00
C GLY A 122 10.72 -5.94 9.88
N ASN A 123 11.60 -6.58 9.12
CA ASN A 123 12.97 -6.11 8.87
C ASN A 123 13.33 -6.00 7.39
N SER A 124 12.35 -6.10 6.50
CA SER A 124 12.56 -6.05 5.05
C SER A 124 11.44 -5.29 4.36
N ARG A 125 11.77 -4.69 3.21
CA ARG A 125 10.78 -4.03 2.36
C ARG A 125 10.22 -5.00 1.33
N LEU A 126 8.94 -4.86 0.99
CA LEU A 126 8.34 -5.58 -0.13
C LEU A 126 8.66 -4.84 -1.43
N ILE A 127 9.65 -5.33 -2.18
CA ILE A 127 9.98 -4.82 -3.51
C ILE A 127 9.78 -5.97 -4.51
N VAL A 128 8.90 -5.76 -5.48
CA VAL A 128 8.54 -6.76 -6.49
C VAL A 128 8.76 -6.21 -7.90
N ASN A 129 9.19 -7.05 -8.82
CA ASN A 129 9.20 -6.71 -10.25
C ASN A 129 7.92 -7.21 -10.91
N TYR A 130 7.18 -6.29 -11.53
CA TYR A 130 5.94 -6.60 -12.25
C TYR A 130 5.75 -5.65 -13.44
N LEU A 131 5.58 -6.20 -14.65
CA LEU A 131 5.42 -5.45 -15.92
C LEU A 131 6.49 -4.34 -16.09
N ASP A 132 7.76 -4.71 -15.94
CA ASP A 132 8.93 -3.83 -16.02
C ASP A 132 9.02 -2.72 -14.96
N PHE A 133 8.12 -2.68 -14.00
CA PHE A 133 8.20 -1.80 -12.83
C PHE A 133 8.74 -2.55 -11.62
N ASN A 134 9.67 -1.96 -10.92
CA ASN A 134 9.99 -2.33 -9.54
C ASN A 134 9.07 -1.57 -8.61
N ILE A 135 8.25 -2.29 -7.85
CA ILE A 135 7.21 -1.73 -6.99
C ILE A 135 7.57 -1.99 -5.53
N CYS A 136 7.75 -0.93 -4.76
CA CYS A 136 7.92 -1.01 -3.31
C CYS A 136 6.58 -0.75 -2.62
N VAL A 137 6.18 -1.62 -1.69
CA VAL A 137 4.95 -1.47 -0.91
C VAL A 137 5.30 -1.30 0.55
N LEU A 138 4.92 -0.17 1.12
CA LEU A 138 5.10 0.19 2.53
C LEU A 138 3.75 0.45 3.20
N VAL A 139 3.72 0.40 4.53
CA VAL A 139 2.46 0.42 5.26
C VAL A 139 2.36 1.66 6.16
N CYS A 140 1.40 2.53 5.85
CA CYS A 140 0.89 3.60 6.69
C CYS A 140 1.97 4.42 7.41
N TYR A 141 2.29 4.09 8.65
CA TYR A 141 3.23 4.82 9.50
C TYR A 141 4.67 4.86 8.94
N ASP A 142 5.05 3.89 8.09
CA ASP A 142 6.34 3.89 7.38
C ASP A 142 6.59 5.18 6.59
N ILE A 143 5.53 5.87 6.16
CA ILE A 143 5.65 7.15 5.43
C ILE A 143 6.41 8.22 6.21
N ARG A 144 6.43 8.15 7.55
CA ARG A 144 7.10 9.14 8.40
C ARG A 144 8.63 8.96 8.47
N PHE A 145 9.14 7.84 7.96
CA PHE A 145 10.53 7.44 8.09
C PHE A 145 11.25 7.49 6.74
N PRO A 146 11.89 8.65 6.39
CA PRO A 146 12.47 8.84 5.06
C PRO A 146 13.62 7.88 4.74
N VAL A 147 14.39 7.48 5.75
CA VAL A 147 15.52 6.55 5.54
C VAL A 147 15.03 5.16 5.14
N TRP A 148 13.94 4.67 5.75
CA TRP A 148 13.30 3.41 5.37
C TRP A 148 12.72 3.43 3.95
N SER A 149 12.19 4.58 3.56
CA SER A 149 11.57 4.80 2.25
C SER A 149 12.59 5.16 1.15
N ARG A 150 13.88 5.32 1.51
CA ARG A 150 14.87 5.80 0.55
C ARG A 150 15.06 4.85 -0.62
N ASN A 151 15.00 5.41 -1.84
CA ASN A 151 15.26 4.71 -3.09
C ASN A 151 16.77 4.69 -3.35
N VAL A 152 17.42 3.60 -2.98
CA VAL A 152 18.87 3.43 -3.17
C VAL A 152 19.11 2.92 -4.59
N ASP A 153 19.95 3.61 -5.36
CA ASP A 153 20.32 3.24 -6.73
C ASP A 153 19.12 2.96 -7.67
N ASN A 154 17.99 3.66 -7.46
CA ASN A 154 16.73 3.46 -8.19
C ASN A 154 16.19 2.02 -8.11
N GLU A 155 16.31 1.37 -6.96
CA GLU A 155 15.84 -0.01 -6.75
C GLU A 155 14.33 -0.19 -6.96
N TYR A 156 13.54 0.92 -6.90
CA TYR A 156 12.13 0.91 -7.24
C TYR A 156 11.73 2.11 -8.13
N ASP A 157 10.65 1.93 -8.88
CA ASP A 157 10.05 2.90 -9.80
C ASP A 157 8.74 3.48 -9.26
N LEU A 158 8.03 2.68 -8.48
CA LEU A 158 6.76 3.00 -7.85
C LEU A 158 6.84 2.65 -6.37
N LEU A 159 6.55 3.62 -5.52
CA LEU A 159 6.39 3.46 -4.08
C LEU A 159 4.91 3.57 -3.72
N LEU A 160 4.37 2.55 -3.10
CA LEU A 160 2.98 2.51 -2.63
C LEU A 160 2.93 2.57 -1.10
N TYR A 161 2.09 3.45 -0.58
CA TYR A 161 1.70 3.47 0.83
C TYR A 161 0.23 3.08 0.96
N VAL A 162 -0.02 1.97 1.64
CA VAL A 162 -1.38 1.52 1.97
C VAL A 162 -1.68 1.88 3.43
N ALA A 163 -2.84 2.51 3.71
CA ALA A 163 -3.02 3.18 5.00
C ALA A 163 -4.44 3.15 5.58
N ASN A 164 -4.49 3.25 6.92
CA ASN A 164 -5.58 3.80 7.71
C ASN A 164 -5.06 5.10 8.36
N PHE A 165 -5.04 6.19 7.60
CA PHE A 165 -4.48 7.48 8.02
C PHE A 165 -5.61 8.46 8.33
N PRO A 166 -5.84 8.86 9.62
CA PRO A 166 -7.02 9.60 10.03
C PRO A 166 -6.98 11.07 9.58
N ASP A 167 -8.16 11.68 9.51
CA ASP A 167 -8.39 13.06 9.08
C ASP A 167 -7.53 14.08 9.81
N SER A 168 -7.34 13.91 11.12
CA SER A 168 -6.54 14.79 11.97
C SER A 168 -5.05 14.89 11.55
N ARG A 169 -4.59 14.05 10.63
CA ARG A 169 -3.19 13.98 10.18
C ARG A 169 -3.02 14.16 8.67
N MET A 170 -4.07 14.59 7.93
CA MET A 170 -4.04 14.68 6.46
C MET A 170 -2.95 15.60 5.93
N PHE A 171 -2.65 16.72 6.62
CA PHE A 171 -1.54 17.58 6.21
C PHE A 171 -0.20 16.83 6.15
N ALA A 172 0.06 15.94 7.11
CA ALA A 172 1.27 15.12 7.11
C ALA A 172 1.25 14.07 5.98
N TRP A 173 0.10 13.43 5.74
CA TRP A 173 -0.10 12.48 4.65
C TRP A 173 0.21 13.11 3.29
N ASP A 174 -0.46 14.20 2.96
CA ASP A 174 -0.30 14.91 1.70
C ASP A 174 1.12 15.43 1.47
N SER A 175 1.71 16.04 2.51
CA SER A 175 3.06 16.62 2.42
C SER A 175 4.13 15.55 2.26
N LEU A 176 4.02 14.45 3.02
CA LEU A 176 5.01 13.38 2.99
C LEU A 176 4.95 12.57 1.69
N LEU A 177 3.78 12.31 1.13
CA LEU A 177 3.67 11.64 -0.18
C LEU A 177 4.39 12.43 -1.28
N ILE A 178 4.21 13.76 -1.32
CA ILE A 178 4.92 14.61 -2.28
C ILE A 178 6.43 14.58 -2.02
N ALA A 179 6.86 14.68 -0.76
CA ALA A 179 8.26 14.62 -0.40
C ALA A 179 8.90 13.29 -0.84
N ARG A 180 8.22 12.15 -0.62
CA ARG A 180 8.69 10.83 -1.05
C ARG A 180 8.85 10.72 -2.56
N ALA A 181 7.94 11.33 -3.34
CA ALA A 181 8.06 11.34 -4.80
C ALA A 181 9.27 12.15 -5.28
N LEU A 182 9.48 13.34 -4.70
CA LEU A 182 10.56 14.24 -5.08
C LEU A 182 11.94 13.69 -4.71
N GLU A 183 12.13 13.29 -3.45
CA GLU A 183 13.42 12.83 -2.94
C GLU A 183 13.88 11.49 -3.53
N ASN A 184 12.95 10.65 -3.94
CA ASN A 184 13.21 9.32 -4.47
C ASN A 184 13.12 9.23 -5.99
N GLN A 185 12.71 10.32 -6.66
CA GLN A 185 12.52 10.38 -8.11
C GLN A 185 11.73 9.18 -8.64
N ALA A 186 10.61 8.85 -7.97
CA ALA A 186 9.75 7.72 -8.26
C ALA A 186 8.29 8.16 -8.32
N PHE A 187 7.44 7.35 -8.96
CA PHE A 187 6.00 7.47 -8.73
C PHE A 187 5.67 7.14 -7.28
N VAL A 188 4.72 7.86 -6.68
CA VAL A 188 4.24 7.56 -5.32
C VAL A 188 2.72 7.46 -5.33
N GLY A 189 2.21 6.30 -4.92
CA GLY A 189 0.78 6.08 -4.70
C GLY A 189 0.48 6.03 -3.21
N GLY A 190 -0.42 6.88 -2.73
CA GLY A 190 -1.01 6.78 -1.41
C GLY A 190 -2.43 6.23 -1.53
N VAL A 191 -2.74 5.13 -0.84
CA VAL A 191 -4.09 4.55 -0.80
C VAL A 191 -4.58 4.49 0.63
N ASN A 192 -5.59 5.29 0.91
CA ASN A 192 -6.14 5.44 2.24
C ASN A 192 -7.63 5.08 2.26
N ARG A 193 -8.12 4.60 3.39
CA ARG A 193 -9.55 4.37 3.60
C ARG A 193 -10.33 5.66 3.79
N ILE A 194 -11.65 5.56 3.71
CA ILE A 194 -12.64 6.55 4.17
C ILE A 194 -13.50 5.97 5.30
N GLY A 195 -14.46 6.75 5.79
CA GLY A 195 -15.44 6.35 6.78
C GLY A 195 -14.94 6.46 8.21
N GLN A 196 -15.58 5.79 9.13
CA GLN A 196 -15.26 5.78 10.56
C GLN A 196 -14.87 4.37 10.99
N ASP A 197 -13.90 4.25 11.92
CA ASP A 197 -13.53 2.97 12.50
C ASP A 197 -14.29 2.69 13.82
N GLY A 198 -14.08 1.49 14.38
CA GLY A 198 -14.69 1.10 15.66
C GLY A 198 -14.19 1.87 16.88
N MET A 199 -13.17 2.70 16.73
CA MET A 199 -12.63 3.60 17.76
C MET A 199 -13.13 5.05 17.58
N ASN A 200 -14.09 5.28 16.66
CA ASN A 200 -14.64 6.57 16.27
C ASN A 200 -13.63 7.55 15.65
N LEU A 201 -12.54 7.06 15.08
CA LEU A 201 -11.65 7.87 14.24
C LEU A 201 -12.27 8.02 12.85
N ASN A 202 -12.22 9.25 12.31
CA ASN A 202 -12.67 9.53 10.96
C ASN A 202 -11.52 9.47 9.94
N TYR A 203 -11.85 9.02 8.75
CA TYR A 203 -10.94 8.90 7.61
C TYR A 203 -11.59 9.53 6.40
N VAL A 204 -10.90 10.43 5.76
CA VAL A 204 -11.43 11.20 4.61
C VAL A 204 -10.84 10.77 3.26
N GLY A 205 -9.90 9.81 3.28
CA GLY A 205 -9.26 9.31 2.07
C GLY A 205 -8.00 10.07 1.70
N HIS A 206 -8.05 11.00 0.74
CA HIS A 206 -6.89 11.63 0.10
C HIS A 206 -5.98 10.63 -0.59
N SER A 207 -6.59 9.59 -1.19
CA SER A 207 -5.82 8.69 -2.04
C SER A 207 -5.35 9.42 -3.29
N VAL A 208 -4.11 9.15 -3.72
CA VAL A 208 -3.45 9.96 -4.74
C VAL A 208 -2.37 9.15 -5.47
N MET A 209 -2.12 9.49 -6.74
CA MET A 209 -0.91 9.12 -7.46
C MET A 209 -0.11 10.38 -7.80
N ILE A 210 1.16 10.37 -7.49
CA ILE A 210 2.10 11.48 -7.67
C ILE A 210 3.23 11.05 -8.59
N ASP A 211 3.60 11.90 -9.55
CA ASP A 211 4.74 11.64 -10.43
C ASP A 211 6.08 11.97 -9.74
N ALA A 212 7.18 11.55 -10.35
CA ALA A 212 8.53 11.77 -9.83
C ALA A 212 8.96 13.26 -9.72
N LYS A 213 8.12 14.20 -10.19
CA LYS A 213 8.30 15.65 -10.07
C LYS A 213 7.42 16.27 -8.99
N GLY A 214 6.73 15.44 -8.20
CA GLY A 214 5.84 15.87 -7.13
C GLY A 214 4.45 16.34 -7.60
N LYS A 215 4.10 16.15 -8.88
CA LYS A 215 2.78 16.52 -9.40
C LYS A 215 1.77 15.41 -9.09
N ARG A 216 0.64 15.77 -8.53
CA ARG A 216 -0.51 14.87 -8.39
C ARG A 216 -1.10 14.62 -9.78
N ILE A 217 -1.13 13.36 -10.20
CA ILE A 217 -1.60 12.92 -11.53
C ILE A 217 -2.89 12.12 -11.47
N LEU A 218 -3.30 11.68 -10.28
CA LEU A 218 -4.60 11.12 -9.96
C LEU A 218 -4.96 11.53 -8.53
N GLU A 219 -6.17 12.01 -8.30
CA GLU A 219 -6.65 12.44 -6.98
C GLU A 219 -8.07 11.95 -6.74
N PHE A 220 -8.41 11.76 -5.46
CA PHE A 220 -9.76 11.46 -4.99
C PHE A 220 -10.27 12.63 -4.15
N ASP A 221 -11.58 12.87 -4.24
CA ASP A 221 -12.23 13.81 -3.34
C ASP A 221 -12.37 13.22 -1.95
N GLU A 222 -12.47 14.10 -0.94
CA GLU A 222 -12.72 13.69 0.43
C GLU A 222 -14.01 12.88 0.53
N ASN A 223 -13.97 11.78 1.29
CA ASN A 223 -15.11 10.88 1.51
C ASN A 223 -15.69 10.25 0.23
N GLU A 224 -15.03 10.39 -0.91
CA GLU A 224 -15.43 9.75 -2.16
C GLU A 224 -15.10 8.26 -2.12
N GLN A 225 -16.10 7.38 -2.03
CA GLN A 225 -15.89 5.95 -2.24
C GLN A 225 -15.78 5.67 -3.74
N ASN A 226 -14.57 5.46 -4.22
CA ASN A 226 -14.33 5.29 -5.65
C ASN A 226 -13.08 4.44 -5.91
N MET A 227 -12.98 4.00 -7.16
CA MET A 227 -11.80 3.36 -7.73
C MET A 227 -11.42 4.10 -9.00
N LYS A 228 -10.21 4.62 -9.03
CA LYS A 228 -9.68 5.37 -10.19
C LYS A 228 -8.45 4.67 -10.75
N THR A 229 -8.36 4.61 -12.07
CA THR A 229 -7.27 3.96 -12.81
C THR A 229 -6.45 4.99 -13.58
N ILE A 230 -5.14 4.83 -13.55
CA ILE A 230 -4.18 5.64 -14.32
C ILE A 230 -3.13 4.74 -14.98
N GLU A 231 -2.63 5.16 -16.12
CA GLU A 231 -1.50 4.51 -16.77
C GLU A 231 -0.18 5.23 -16.41
N LEU A 232 0.79 4.46 -15.93
CA LEU A 232 2.14 4.93 -15.62
C LEU A 232 3.11 4.53 -16.73
N SER A 233 3.97 5.48 -17.12
CA SER A 233 4.98 5.27 -18.16
C SER A 233 6.38 5.13 -17.54
N LYS A 234 6.95 3.91 -17.61
CA LYS A 234 8.33 3.65 -17.19
C LYS A 234 9.33 4.47 -18.02
N THR A 235 9.10 4.56 -19.33
CA THR A 235 9.96 5.32 -20.24
C THR A 235 10.04 6.81 -19.89
N GLU A 236 8.92 7.41 -19.45
CA GLU A 236 8.92 8.81 -19.01
C GLU A 236 9.69 9.00 -17.70
N LEU A 237 9.56 8.07 -16.77
CA LEU A 237 10.31 8.07 -15.51
C LEU A 237 11.82 7.96 -15.78
N ASP A 238 12.24 6.99 -16.62
CA ASP A 238 13.64 6.76 -16.94
C ASP A 238 14.24 8.01 -17.62
N ARG A 239 13.53 8.59 -18.59
CA ARG A 239 13.95 9.83 -19.25
C ARG A 239 14.09 11.01 -18.24
N PHE A 240 13.22 11.09 -17.24
CA PHE A 240 13.35 12.11 -16.20
C PHE A 240 14.60 11.87 -15.35
N ARG A 241 14.85 10.64 -14.89
CA ARG A 241 16.03 10.27 -14.10
C ARG A 241 17.34 10.46 -14.88
N GLU A 242 17.34 10.22 -16.19
CA GLU A 242 18.50 10.51 -17.05
C GLU A 242 18.79 12.01 -17.17
N LYS A 243 17.75 12.84 -17.34
CA LYS A 243 17.89 14.30 -17.48
C LYS A 243 18.25 15.00 -16.19
N PHE A 244 17.82 14.47 -15.06
CA PHE A 244 18.08 15.01 -13.73
C PHE A 244 18.50 13.89 -12.78
N PRO A 245 19.75 13.41 -12.86
CA PRO A 245 20.22 12.23 -12.14
C PRO A 245 20.60 12.53 -10.67
N ALA A 246 19.77 13.25 -9.91
CA ALA A 246 20.03 13.63 -8.51
C ALA A 246 20.26 12.43 -7.57
N TRP A 247 19.73 11.24 -7.93
CA TRP A 247 19.97 10.01 -7.19
C TRP A 247 21.46 9.60 -7.12
N LYS A 248 22.32 10.06 -8.10
CA LYS A 248 23.75 9.78 -8.11
C LYS A 248 24.53 10.56 -7.04
N ASP A 249 23.96 11.66 -6.56
CA ASP A 249 24.56 12.53 -5.55
C ASP A 249 24.07 12.18 -4.14
N ALA A 250 23.27 11.11 -4.02
CA ALA A 250 22.69 10.70 -2.74
C ALA A 250 23.75 10.20 -1.76
N ASP A 251 23.57 10.54 -0.48
CA ASP A 251 24.39 10.03 0.60
C ASP A 251 24.28 8.50 0.70
N LYS A 252 25.42 7.87 1.04
CA LYS A 252 25.45 6.44 1.39
C LYS A 252 25.17 6.28 2.89
N PHE A 253 24.32 5.33 3.23
CA PHE A 253 23.97 5.01 4.61
C PHE A 253 23.77 3.51 4.76
N GLN A 254 23.79 3.04 5.99
CA GLN A 254 23.44 1.67 6.35
C GLN A 254 22.34 1.72 7.41
N LEU A 255 21.35 0.85 7.28
CA LEU A 255 20.32 0.63 8.28
C LEU A 255 20.74 -0.53 9.18
N ASP A 256 20.81 -0.29 10.47
CA ASP A 256 20.94 -1.35 11.49
C ASP A 256 19.51 -1.84 11.81
N ILE A 257 19.14 -3.01 11.28
CA ILE A 257 17.79 -3.60 11.34
C ILE A 257 17.83 -4.90 12.14
#